data_3e800d791979c0847b7e1f07ad70c62e
#
_entry.id   3e800d791979c0847b7e1f07ad70c62e
#
_cell.length_a   1.000
_cell.length_b   1.000
_cell.length_c   1.000
_cell.angle_alpha   90.00
_cell.angle_beta   90.00
_cell.angle_gamma   90.00
#
_symmetry.space_group_name_H-M   'P 1'
#
loop_
_entity.id
_entity.type
_entity.pdbx_description
1 polymer ?
#
loop_
_entity_poly.entity_id
_entity_poly.type
_entity_poly.pdbx_seq_one_letter_code
_entity_poly.pdbx_strand_id
1 'polypeptide(L)'
;MLSVDTKYQLLKLKSAGSLYFHDGTILIRNGRLIEPNGLLAYGTAFVISDGAARDNYAQVVQVTSDSFMSPNLAGHELYYGRLSQADGYLIEINDAMKIESNVFKKTDHAVLSVSNSTKAIVMMGKKVYSVIPDIELHLFEGDYGYFYVKDGHIQAVHILDNAKPVAPLMLAGKLQSVKSTYPAVINVKSVSQWQKGRWYEAGEMVDMNIDQTTLIKAGKVIQPVDLKPSDRLVVLSDRFGKAHFILVD
;
A
#
# COMPACT_ATOMS: atom_id res chain seq x y z
N MET A 1 -10.95 17.01 0.38
CA MET A 1 -10.08 16.85 -0.81
C MET A 1 -10.58 15.66 -1.60
N LEU A 2 -10.90 15.79 -2.90
CA LEU A 2 -11.53 14.74 -3.72
C LEU A 2 -10.51 13.85 -4.44
N SER A 3 -9.45 14.45 -4.98
CA SER A 3 -8.37 13.70 -5.61
C SER A 3 -7.04 14.46 -5.58
N VAL A 4 -5.96 13.70 -5.68
CA VAL A 4 -4.59 14.20 -5.79
C VAL A 4 -3.92 13.51 -6.96
N ASP A 5 -3.43 14.27 -7.91
CA ASP A 5 -2.64 13.81 -9.03
C ASP A 5 -1.20 14.27 -8.84
N THR A 6 -0.34 13.39 -8.41
CA THR A 6 1.07 13.72 -8.14
C THR A 6 1.87 13.87 -9.43
N LYS A 7 1.44 13.25 -10.54
CA LYS A 7 2.11 13.36 -11.84
C LYS A 7 1.90 14.73 -12.48
N TYR A 8 0.67 15.24 -12.39
CA TYR A 8 0.32 16.57 -12.94
C TYR A 8 0.30 17.65 -11.86
N GLN A 9 0.70 17.30 -10.63
CA GLN A 9 0.76 18.20 -9.48
C GLN A 9 -0.57 18.94 -9.27
N LEU A 10 -1.69 18.19 -9.28
CA LEU A 10 -3.04 18.73 -9.26
C LEU A 10 -3.82 18.23 -8.04
N LEU A 11 -4.40 19.17 -7.30
CA LEU A 11 -5.36 18.93 -6.24
C LEU A 11 -6.77 19.23 -6.72
N LYS A 12 -7.73 18.35 -6.47
CA LYS A 12 -9.15 18.63 -6.67
C LYS A 12 -9.86 18.74 -5.32
N LEU A 13 -10.40 19.92 -5.06
CA LEU A 13 -11.10 20.25 -3.82
C LEU A 13 -12.61 20.32 -4.07
N LYS A 14 -13.41 19.91 -3.08
CA LYS A 14 -14.87 19.92 -3.20
C LYS A 14 -15.44 21.33 -3.32
N SER A 15 -14.86 22.29 -2.61
CA SER A 15 -15.36 23.67 -2.50
C SER A 15 -14.61 24.68 -3.37
N ALA A 16 -13.36 24.41 -3.74
CA ALA A 16 -12.48 25.36 -4.42
C ALA A 16 -12.06 24.93 -5.83
N GLY A 17 -12.59 23.82 -6.34
CA GLY A 17 -12.23 23.32 -7.67
C GLY A 17 -10.84 22.69 -7.72
N SER A 18 -10.08 22.97 -8.79
CA SER A 18 -8.75 22.41 -9.02
C SER A 18 -7.68 23.45 -8.76
N LEU A 19 -6.62 23.05 -8.07
CA LEU A 19 -5.43 23.83 -7.76
C LEU A 19 -4.19 23.05 -8.14
N TYR A 20 -3.22 23.71 -8.74
CA TYR A 20 -1.90 23.13 -9.00
C TYR A 20 -0.98 23.34 -7.81
N PHE A 21 -0.01 22.45 -7.63
CA PHE A 21 1.12 22.64 -6.74
C PHE A 21 2.42 22.38 -7.51
N HIS A 22 3.54 22.80 -6.98
CA HIS A 22 4.87 22.64 -7.59
C HIS A 22 5.90 22.23 -6.55
N ASP A 23 7.13 21.99 -6.97
CA ASP A 23 8.18 21.48 -6.09
C ASP A 23 8.53 22.41 -4.91
N GLY A 24 8.22 23.70 -5.02
CA GLY A 24 8.35 24.67 -3.93
C GLY A 24 7.12 24.78 -3.02
N THR A 25 6.04 24.07 -3.29
CA THR A 25 4.84 24.09 -2.43
C THR A 25 5.13 23.40 -1.11
N ILE A 26 4.81 24.07 -0.01
CA ILE A 26 4.93 23.49 1.32
C ILE A 26 3.73 22.57 1.57
N LEU A 27 3.98 21.27 1.68
CA LEU A 27 2.96 20.26 1.90
C LEU A 27 3.04 19.77 3.35
N ILE A 28 1.93 19.95 4.08
CA ILE A 28 1.83 19.56 5.49
C ILE A 28 0.64 18.63 5.64
N ARG A 29 0.82 17.55 6.37
CA ARG A 29 -0.26 16.65 6.76
C ARG A 29 -0.16 16.29 8.23
N ASN A 30 -1.28 16.52 8.96
CA ASN A 30 -1.36 16.30 10.40
C ASN A 30 -0.18 16.91 11.17
N GLY A 31 0.26 18.12 10.76
CA GLY A 31 1.36 18.86 11.41
C GLY A 31 2.78 18.44 10.99
N ARG A 32 2.94 17.57 10.00
CA ARG A 32 4.26 17.14 9.50
C ARG A 32 4.43 17.52 8.03
N LEU A 33 5.64 17.91 7.64
CA LEU A 33 6.02 18.08 6.25
C LEU A 33 5.99 16.71 5.55
N ILE A 34 5.47 16.71 4.32
CA ILE A 34 5.33 15.50 3.51
C ILE A 34 5.78 15.75 2.08
N GLU A 35 6.15 14.67 1.40
CA GLU A 35 6.31 14.64 -0.05
C GLU A 35 4.95 14.61 -0.77
N PRO A 36 4.87 14.97 -2.06
CA PRO A 36 3.63 14.97 -2.83
C PRO A 36 2.82 13.67 -2.75
N ASN A 37 3.50 12.51 -2.74
CA ASN A 37 2.84 11.21 -2.62
C ASN A 37 2.24 10.93 -1.22
N GLY A 38 2.54 11.76 -0.24
CA GLY A 38 1.89 11.76 1.07
C GLY A 38 0.55 12.48 1.08
N LEU A 39 0.20 13.21 0.02
CA LEU A 39 -1.12 13.81 -0.17
C LEU A 39 -2.10 12.75 -0.66
N LEU A 40 -2.89 12.19 0.24
CA LEU A 40 -3.95 11.24 -0.10
C LEU A 40 -5.26 12.01 -0.36
N ALA A 41 -6.13 11.46 -1.20
CA ALA A 41 -7.52 11.90 -1.27
C ALA A 41 -8.16 11.75 0.12
N TYR A 42 -9.30 12.31 0.36
CA TYR A 42 -9.97 12.33 1.67
C TYR A 42 -9.23 13.15 2.75
N GLY A 43 -9.97 14.02 3.39
CA GLY A 43 -9.50 14.93 4.43
C GLY A 43 -9.85 16.38 4.15
N THR A 44 -9.71 17.20 5.16
CA THR A 44 -9.87 18.65 5.05
C THR A 44 -8.55 19.27 4.65
N ALA A 45 -8.56 20.10 3.59
CA ALA A 45 -7.39 20.84 3.16
C ALA A 45 -7.59 22.34 3.40
N PHE A 46 -6.61 22.96 4.03
CA PHE A 46 -6.42 24.40 4.04
C PHE A 46 -5.33 24.72 3.04
N VAL A 47 -5.62 25.61 2.10
CA VAL A 47 -4.71 25.95 1.02
C VAL A 47 -4.48 27.46 0.97
N ILE A 48 -3.23 27.86 0.94
CA ILE A 48 -2.81 29.23 0.63
C ILE A 48 -2.35 29.21 -0.82
N SER A 49 -3.00 30.00 -1.66
CA SER A 49 -2.62 30.20 -3.07
C SER A 49 -2.06 31.61 -3.27
N ASP A 50 -1.36 31.82 -4.35
CA ASP A 50 -0.79 33.12 -4.71
C ASP A 50 -1.83 34.19 -5.13
N GLY A 51 -3.09 33.79 -5.25
CA GLY A 51 -4.21 34.70 -5.56
C GLY A 51 -4.24 35.21 -7.00
N ALA A 52 -3.35 34.73 -7.86
CA ALA A 52 -3.35 35.11 -9.28
C ALA A 52 -4.53 34.44 -9.98
N ALA A 53 -5.38 35.24 -10.62
CA ALA A 53 -6.63 34.80 -11.23
C ALA A 53 -6.48 33.82 -12.41
N ARG A 54 -5.26 33.56 -12.88
CA ARG A 54 -4.98 32.69 -14.03
C ARG A 54 -4.24 31.43 -13.68
N ASP A 55 -3.45 31.41 -12.62
CA ASP A 55 -2.61 30.28 -12.25
C ASP A 55 -2.89 29.93 -10.79
N ASN A 56 -3.84 29.04 -10.57
CA ASN A 56 -4.25 28.57 -9.24
C ASN A 56 -3.17 27.66 -8.65
N TYR A 57 -2.00 28.22 -8.32
CA TYR A 57 -0.92 27.50 -7.65
C TYR A 57 -1.06 27.61 -6.13
N ALA A 58 -1.00 26.47 -5.48
CA ALA A 58 -0.91 26.40 -4.03
C ALA A 58 0.53 26.65 -3.58
N GLN A 59 0.72 27.56 -2.64
CA GLN A 59 2.00 27.83 -1.97
C GLN A 59 2.15 26.96 -0.73
N VAL A 60 1.04 26.77 0.00
CA VAL A 60 0.98 25.90 1.17
C VAL A 60 -0.30 25.05 1.08
N VAL A 61 -0.16 23.77 1.30
CA VAL A 61 -1.27 22.83 1.43
C VAL A 61 -1.15 22.12 2.78
N GLN A 62 -2.05 22.45 3.70
CA GLN A 62 -2.15 21.76 4.98
C GLN A 62 -3.36 20.85 4.97
N VAL A 63 -3.15 19.55 5.14
CA VAL A 63 -4.19 18.53 5.15
C VAL A 63 -4.33 17.94 6.54
N THR A 64 -5.56 17.86 7.01
CA THR A 64 -5.93 17.09 8.20
C THR A 64 -6.78 15.91 7.77
N SER A 65 -6.38 14.71 8.13
CA SER A 65 -7.04 13.48 7.69
C SER A 65 -6.76 12.34 8.67
N ASP A 66 -7.74 11.46 8.80
CA ASP A 66 -7.61 10.20 9.55
C ASP A 66 -6.91 9.11 8.74
N SER A 67 -6.76 9.29 7.42
CA SER A 67 -6.15 8.27 6.58
C SER A 67 -4.64 8.20 6.78
N PHE A 68 -4.07 7.06 6.43
CA PHE A 68 -2.65 6.75 6.57
C PHE A 68 -1.76 7.67 5.73
N MET A 69 -0.64 8.12 6.26
CA MET A 69 0.25 9.03 5.54
C MET A 69 1.27 8.32 4.67
N SER A 70 1.95 7.35 5.25
CA SER A 70 2.99 6.56 4.60
C SER A 70 3.27 5.39 5.50
N PRO A 71 3.36 4.16 5.00
CA PRO A 71 3.92 3.10 5.80
C PRO A 71 5.31 3.56 6.24
N ASN A 72 5.60 3.45 7.53
CA ASN A 72 6.96 3.65 8.00
C ASN A 72 7.80 2.46 7.50
N LEU A 73 8.27 2.57 6.27
CA LEU A 73 9.09 1.58 5.61
C LEU A 73 10.59 1.90 5.72
N ALA A 74 11.01 2.72 6.70
CA ALA A 74 12.44 2.94 6.95
C ALA A 74 13.12 1.59 7.21
N GLY A 75 14.04 1.20 6.33
CA GLY A 75 14.68 -0.13 6.34
C GLY A 75 13.78 -1.29 5.89
N HIS A 76 12.57 -1.00 5.41
CA HIS A 76 11.63 -2.00 4.91
C HIS A 76 11.26 -1.72 3.45
N GLU A 77 11.04 -2.76 2.68
CA GLU A 77 10.67 -2.68 1.28
C GLU A 77 9.54 -3.65 0.98
N LEU A 78 8.64 -3.28 0.10
CA LEU A 78 7.60 -4.18 -0.37
C LEU A 78 7.61 -4.21 -1.90
N TYR A 79 7.86 -5.40 -2.42
CA TYR A 79 7.83 -5.67 -3.85
C TYR A 79 6.55 -6.41 -4.22
N TYR A 80 6.11 -6.18 -5.44
CA TYR A 80 5.15 -7.00 -6.16
C TYR A 80 5.77 -7.38 -7.49
N GLY A 81 5.80 -8.66 -7.84
CA GLY A 81 6.42 -9.12 -9.06
C GLY A 81 6.25 -10.61 -9.27
N ARG A 82 6.81 -11.11 -10.36
CA ARG A 82 6.79 -12.51 -10.75
C ARG A 82 8.02 -13.21 -10.18
N LEU A 83 7.83 -14.25 -9.38
CA LEU A 83 8.91 -15.15 -8.97
C LEU A 83 9.48 -15.84 -10.20
N SER A 84 10.68 -15.46 -10.61
CA SER A 84 11.32 -16.02 -11.81
C SER A 84 12.24 -17.18 -11.50
N GLN A 85 12.87 -17.15 -10.32
CA GLN A 85 13.75 -18.21 -9.86
C GLN A 85 13.76 -18.24 -8.33
N ALA A 86 13.81 -19.45 -7.77
CA ALA A 86 14.03 -19.67 -6.34
C ALA A 86 15.09 -20.79 -6.18
N ASP A 87 16.26 -20.41 -5.68
CA ASP A 87 17.39 -21.29 -5.47
C ASP A 87 17.87 -21.20 -4.01
N GLY A 88 17.33 -22.09 -3.19
CA GLY A 88 17.63 -22.14 -1.76
C GLY A 88 17.36 -20.78 -1.09
N TYR A 89 18.43 -20.07 -0.74
CA TYR A 89 18.33 -18.80 0.00
C TYR A 89 18.22 -17.55 -0.87
N LEU A 90 18.20 -17.68 -2.18
CA LEU A 90 18.05 -16.57 -3.11
C LEU A 90 16.82 -16.75 -3.98
N ILE A 91 16.13 -15.67 -4.21
CA ILE A 91 15.04 -15.59 -5.18
C ILE A 91 15.25 -14.42 -6.12
N GLU A 92 14.83 -14.62 -7.36
CA GLU A 92 14.71 -13.56 -8.37
C GLU A 92 13.26 -13.22 -8.62
N ILE A 93 12.99 -11.92 -8.73
CA ILE A 93 11.70 -11.37 -9.07
C ILE A 93 11.82 -10.57 -10.35
N ASN A 94 11.06 -10.92 -11.38
CA ASN A 94 10.94 -10.16 -12.62
C ASN A 94 9.60 -9.42 -12.68
N ASP A 95 9.48 -8.47 -13.61
CA ASP A 95 8.34 -7.57 -13.72
C ASP A 95 8.06 -6.84 -12.39
N ALA A 96 9.13 -6.57 -11.64
CA ALA A 96 9.04 -6.13 -10.26
C ALA A 96 8.58 -4.67 -10.15
N MET A 97 7.74 -4.43 -9.19
CA MET A 97 7.31 -3.10 -8.74
C MET A 97 7.57 -2.99 -7.24
N LYS A 98 8.15 -1.87 -6.82
CA LYS A 98 8.46 -1.57 -5.42
C LYS A 98 7.58 -0.43 -4.93
N ILE A 99 7.11 -0.50 -3.69
CA ILE A 99 6.44 0.64 -3.06
C ILE A 99 7.49 1.67 -2.64
N GLU A 100 7.41 2.85 -3.21
CA GLU A 100 8.17 4.02 -2.79
C GLU A 100 7.23 5.22 -2.63
N SER A 101 7.32 5.92 -1.51
CA SER A 101 6.50 7.11 -1.24
C SER A 101 5.01 6.88 -1.51
N ASN A 102 4.45 5.77 -1.03
CA ASN A 102 3.04 5.36 -1.20
C ASN A 102 2.58 5.02 -2.63
N VAL A 103 3.48 4.76 -3.54
CA VAL A 103 3.13 4.34 -4.91
C VAL A 103 3.99 3.17 -5.35
N PHE A 104 3.45 2.33 -6.24
CA PHE A 104 4.24 1.33 -6.90
C PHE A 104 5.05 1.95 -8.03
N LYS A 105 6.36 1.83 -7.94
CA LYS A 105 7.31 2.17 -9.01
C LYS A 105 7.86 0.91 -9.64
N LYS A 106 7.99 0.92 -10.94
CA LYS A 106 8.61 -0.17 -11.70
C LYS A 106 10.10 -0.25 -11.35
N THR A 107 10.58 -1.44 -11.04
CA THR A 107 11.99 -1.72 -10.77
C THR A 107 12.54 -2.84 -11.65
N ASP A 108 11.69 -3.45 -12.49
CA ASP A 108 11.93 -4.51 -13.46
C ASP A 108 12.44 -5.83 -12.86
N HIS A 109 13.51 -5.81 -12.09
CA HIS A 109 14.18 -6.98 -11.55
C HIS A 109 14.66 -6.73 -10.11
N ALA A 110 14.57 -7.75 -9.25
CA ALA A 110 15.16 -7.75 -7.92
C ALA A 110 15.66 -9.15 -7.55
N VAL A 111 16.82 -9.19 -6.87
CA VAL A 111 17.35 -10.39 -6.23
C VAL A 111 17.28 -10.20 -4.74
N LEU A 112 16.63 -11.13 -4.05
CA LEU A 112 16.31 -11.02 -2.64
C LEU A 112 16.74 -12.29 -1.91
N SER A 113 17.14 -12.15 -0.64
CA SER A 113 17.52 -13.30 0.18
C SER A 113 16.37 -13.79 1.07
N VAL A 114 16.24 -15.10 1.15
CA VAL A 114 15.30 -15.83 2.00
C VAL A 114 16.05 -16.36 3.21
N SER A 115 15.38 -16.53 4.32
CA SER A 115 15.92 -17.19 5.51
C SER A 115 14.90 -18.16 6.10
N ASN A 116 15.34 -19.03 7.00
CA ASN A 116 14.45 -19.96 7.70
C ASN A 116 13.37 -19.27 8.54
N SER A 117 13.53 -17.98 8.85
CA SER A 117 12.54 -17.17 9.54
C SER A 117 11.52 -16.49 8.62
N THR A 118 11.73 -16.56 7.31
CA THR A 118 10.81 -16.02 6.33
C THR A 118 9.46 -16.73 6.40
N LYS A 119 8.38 -15.98 6.47
CA LYS A 119 7.01 -16.52 6.40
C LYS A 119 6.54 -16.54 4.96
N ALA A 120 6.35 -17.71 4.39
CA ALA A 120 5.85 -17.84 3.03
C ALA A 120 4.49 -18.52 3.03
N ILE A 121 3.55 -17.90 2.31
CA ILE A 121 2.23 -18.44 2.05
C ILE A 121 1.94 -18.39 0.56
N VAL A 122 1.19 -19.36 0.09
CA VAL A 122 0.78 -19.48 -1.30
C VAL A 122 -0.73 -19.63 -1.37
N MET A 123 -1.36 -18.85 -2.24
CA MET A 123 -2.78 -18.97 -2.55
C MET A 123 -2.96 -19.94 -3.71
N MET A 124 -3.82 -20.95 -3.50
CA MET A 124 -4.27 -21.88 -4.55
C MET A 124 -5.79 -21.94 -4.52
N GLY A 125 -6.41 -21.26 -5.45
CA GLY A 125 -7.85 -21.06 -5.47
C GLY A 125 -8.34 -20.30 -4.24
N LYS A 126 -9.16 -20.96 -3.41
CA LYS A 126 -9.71 -20.37 -2.17
C LYS A 126 -8.93 -20.74 -0.91
N LYS A 127 -7.85 -21.50 -1.02
CA LYS A 127 -7.06 -21.97 0.11
C LYS A 127 -5.72 -21.28 0.16
N VAL A 128 -5.18 -21.16 1.36
CA VAL A 128 -3.83 -20.65 1.63
C VAL A 128 -3.02 -21.78 2.28
N TYR A 129 -1.82 -21.96 1.79
CA TYR A 129 -0.87 -22.94 2.28
C TYR A 129 0.38 -22.24 2.78
N SER A 130 0.89 -22.64 3.93
CA SER A 130 2.25 -22.27 4.34
C SER A 130 3.25 -23.17 3.61
N VAL A 131 4.32 -22.56 3.13
CA VAL A 131 5.41 -23.28 2.44
C VAL A 131 6.74 -23.00 3.12
N ILE A 132 7.67 -23.93 2.97
CA ILE A 132 9.05 -23.79 3.47
C ILE A 132 9.84 -23.00 2.41
N PRO A 133 10.29 -21.77 2.71
CA PRO A 133 10.75 -20.85 1.66
C PRO A 133 11.96 -21.36 0.88
N ASP A 134 12.96 -21.91 1.56
CA ASP A 134 14.20 -22.38 0.95
C ASP A 134 14.09 -23.74 0.24
N ILE A 135 12.96 -24.43 0.39
CA ILE A 135 12.72 -25.75 -0.19
C ILE A 135 11.61 -25.74 -1.24
N GLU A 136 10.51 -25.00 -1.00
CA GLU A 136 9.27 -25.17 -1.76
C GLU A 136 8.95 -23.98 -2.67
N LEU A 137 9.58 -22.81 -2.50
CA LEU A 137 9.25 -21.65 -3.34
C LEU A 137 9.52 -21.88 -4.84
N HIS A 138 10.47 -22.71 -5.21
CA HIS A 138 10.74 -23.05 -6.61
C HIS A 138 9.53 -23.68 -7.33
N LEU A 139 8.61 -24.29 -6.60
CA LEU A 139 7.38 -24.87 -7.16
C LEU A 139 6.41 -23.81 -7.72
N PHE A 140 6.62 -22.54 -7.36
CA PHE A 140 5.77 -21.40 -7.71
C PHE A 140 6.49 -20.41 -8.64
N GLU A 141 7.58 -20.84 -9.28
CA GLU A 141 8.23 -20.05 -10.33
C GLU A 141 7.25 -19.79 -11.47
N GLY A 142 7.17 -18.53 -11.90
CA GLY A 142 6.19 -18.04 -12.86
C GLY A 142 4.99 -17.31 -12.22
N ASP A 143 4.71 -17.54 -10.94
CA ASP A 143 3.60 -16.90 -10.23
C ASP A 143 3.98 -15.51 -9.70
N TYR A 144 2.97 -14.65 -9.56
CA TYR A 144 3.12 -13.32 -8.98
C TYR A 144 2.87 -13.34 -7.49
N GLY A 145 3.58 -12.46 -6.77
CA GLY A 145 3.41 -12.35 -5.34
C GLY A 145 3.88 -11.02 -4.76
N TYR A 146 3.68 -10.90 -3.46
CA TYR A 146 4.23 -9.84 -2.63
C TYR A 146 5.43 -10.37 -1.85
N PHE A 147 6.49 -9.56 -1.79
CA PHE A 147 7.73 -9.89 -1.11
C PHE A 147 8.07 -8.72 -0.18
N TYR A 148 7.92 -8.95 1.11
CA TYR A 148 8.22 -7.96 2.13
C TYR A 148 9.62 -8.17 2.68
N VAL A 149 10.47 -7.16 2.53
CA VAL A 149 11.90 -7.18 2.84
C VAL A 149 12.18 -6.23 3.99
N LYS A 150 13.02 -6.64 4.91
CA LYS A 150 13.57 -5.82 5.98
C LYS A 150 15.08 -6.07 6.08
N ASP A 151 15.86 -4.99 6.08
CA ASP A 151 17.32 -5.04 6.19
C ASP A 151 17.96 -6.01 5.16
N GLY A 152 17.45 -6.00 3.91
CA GLY A 152 17.91 -6.85 2.83
C GLY A 152 17.42 -8.30 2.83
N HIS A 153 16.66 -8.72 3.85
CA HIS A 153 16.13 -10.09 3.97
C HIS A 153 14.61 -10.14 3.87
N ILE A 154 14.09 -11.10 3.15
CA ILE A 154 12.65 -11.32 3.04
C ILE A 154 12.11 -11.77 4.40
N GLN A 155 11.11 -11.07 4.90
CA GLN A 155 10.38 -11.43 6.11
C GLN A 155 9.09 -12.19 5.80
N ALA A 156 8.43 -11.83 4.69
CA ALA A 156 7.21 -12.49 4.26
C ALA A 156 7.12 -12.57 2.74
N VAL A 157 6.60 -13.70 2.26
CA VAL A 157 6.22 -13.95 0.86
C VAL A 157 4.75 -14.31 0.82
N HIS A 158 4.03 -13.76 -0.13
CA HIS A 158 2.64 -14.10 -0.40
C HIS A 158 2.43 -14.29 -1.90
N ILE A 159 2.50 -15.52 -2.36
CA ILE A 159 2.27 -15.89 -3.76
C ILE A 159 0.77 -15.93 -4.04
N LEU A 160 0.38 -15.37 -5.16
CA LEU A 160 -1.02 -15.25 -5.58
C LEU A 160 -1.33 -16.21 -6.72
N ASP A 161 -2.49 -16.85 -6.65
CA ASP A 161 -3.01 -17.66 -7.75
C ASP A 161 -3.47 -16.76 -8.91
N ASN A 162 -3.02 -17.07 -10.12
CA ASN A 162 -3.42 -16.40 -11.37
C ASN A 162 -3.27 -14.86 -11.38
N ALA A 163 -2.35 -14.32 -10.61
CA ALA A 163 -2.06 -12.90 -10.60
C ALA A 163 -1.39 -12.43 -11.91
N LYS A 164 -1.50 -11.13 -12.22
CA LYS A 164 -1.07 -10.54 -13.48
C LYS A 164 -0.03 -9.44 -13.24
N PRO A 165 0.78 -9.08 -14.24
CA PRO A 165 1.77 -8.01 -14.17
C PRO A 165 1.11 -6.61 -14.13
N VAL A 166 0.11 -6.43 -13.27
CA VAL A 166 -0.62 -5.17 -13.08
C VAL A 166 -0.52 -4.81 -11.62
N ALA A 167 -0.09 -3.59 -11.35
CA ALA A 167 -0.02 -3.08 -9.99
C ALA A 167 -1.34 -3.33 -9.25
N PRO A 168 -1.29 -3.90 -8.03
CA PRO A 168 -2.47 -4.08 -7.20
C PRO A 168 -3.12 -2.75 -6.87
N LEU A 169 -4.41 -2.77 -6.55
CA LEU A 169 -5.06 -1.60 -5.98
C LEU A 169 -4.48 -1.33 -4.60
N MET A 170 -4.15 -0.08 -4.35
CA MET A 170 -3.66 0.36 -3.05
C MET A 170 -4.71 1.27 -2.41
N LEU A 171 -5.11 0.89 -1.21
CA LEU A 171 -6.01 1.65 -0.37
C LEU A 171 -5.28 2.11 0.87
N ALA A 172 -5.61 3.29 1.37
CA ALA A 172 -5.12 3.79 2.64
C ALA A 172 -6.29 4.28 3.49
N GLY A 173 -6.31 3.94 4.77
CA GLY A 173 -7.38 4.34 5.66
C GLY A 173 -7.07 4.04 7.12
N LYS A 174 -8.06 4.22 7.98
CA LYS A 174 -7.97 3.99 9.42
C LYS A 174 -8.91 2.86 9.83
N LEU A 175 -8.39 1.90 10.57
CA LEU A 175 -9.19 0.80 11.09
C LEU A 175 -10.24 1.32 12.06
N GLN A 176 -11.51 1.07 11.77
CA GLN A 176 -12.63 1.41 12.65
C GLN A 176 -12.96 0.24 13.57
N SER A 177 -13.04 -0.95 12.99
CA SER A 177 -13.34 -2.18 13.73
C SER A 177 -12.73 -3.40 13.05
N VAL A 178 -12.57 -4.46 13.81
CA VAL A 178 -12.11 -5.75 13.33
C VAL A 178 -12.97 -6.87 13.93
N LYS A 179 -13.40 -7.78 13.07
CA LYS A 179 -13.92 -9.08 13.45
C LYS A 179 -12.83 -10.11 13.10
N SER A 180 -12.14 -10.61 14.10
CA SER A 180 -10.98 -11.52 13.93
C SER A 180 -11.36 -13.00 13.78
N THR A 181 -12.64 -13.35 14.00
CA THR A 181 -13.16 -14.71 13.81
C THR A 181 -13.62 -14.91 12.37
N TYR A 182 -13.52 -16.14 11.86
CA TYR A 182 -13.91 -16.49 10.49
C TYR A 182 -15.41 -16.22 10.20
N PRO A 183 -15.76 -15.58 9.06
CA PRO A 183 -14.85 -14.85 8.20
C PRO A 183 -14.30 -13.61 8.89
N ALA A 184 -12.97 -13.42 8.84
CA ALA A 184 -12.33 -12.23 9.39
C ALA A 184 -12.57 -11.02 8.49
N VAL A 185 -13.10 -9.95 9.06
CA VAL A 185 -13.47 -8.73 8.33
C VAL A 185 -12.97 -7.51 9.06
N ILE A 186 -12.41 -6.56 8.33
CA ILE A 186 -12.10 -5.22 8.83
C ILE A 186 -13.04 -4.20 8.23
N ASN A 187 -13.41 -3.22 9.03
CA ASN A 187 -14.06 -2.00 8.58
C ASN A 187 -13.05 -0.86 8.62
N VAL A 188 -12.80 -0.25 7.46
CA VAL A 188 -11.82 0.81 7.28
C VAL A 188 -12.55 2.10 6.95
N LYS A 189 -12.24 3.17 7.68
CA LYS A 189 -12.81 4.51 7.45
C LYS A 189 -11.83 5.45 6.77
N SER A 190 -12.37 6.52 6.18
CA SER A 190 -11.61 7.58 5.51
C SER A 190 -10.71 7.03 4.42
N VAL A 191 -11.29 6.19 3.54
CA VAL A 191 -10.53 5.39 2.58
C VAL A 191 -10.15 6.22 1.37
N SER A 192 -8.85 6.29 1.11
CA SER A 192 -8.29 6.80 -0.14
C SER A 192 -7.80 5.63 -0.98
N GLN A 193 -8.00 5.70 -2.29
CA GLN A 193 -7.57 4.71 -3.27
C GLN A 193 -6.57 5.31 -4.25
N TRP A 194 -5.45 4.61 -4.46
CA TRP A 194 -4.51 4.90 -5.53
C TRP A 194 -4.90 4.15 -6.80
N GLN A 195 -5.16 4.88 -7.85
CA GLN A 195 -5.50 4.32 -9.15
C GLN A 195 -5.02 5.23 -10.28
N LYS A 196 -4.37 4.66 -11.30
CA LYS A 196 -3.90 5.39 -12.49
C LYS A 196 -3.08 6.64 -12.17
N GLY A 197 -2.19 6.54 -11.17
CA GLY A 197 -1.31 7.64 -10.77
C GLY A 197 -1.96 8.72 -9.91
N ARG A 198 -3.14 8.46 -9.33
CA ARG A 198 -3.90 9.44 -8.53
C ARG A 198 -4.48 8.80 -7.27
N TRP A 199 -4.62 9.61 -6.23
CA TRP A 199 -5.42 9.26 -5.06
C TRP A 199 -6.85 9.78 -5.25
N TYR A 200 -7.82 8.92 -4.98
CA TYR A 200 -9.24 9.22 -4.99
C TYR A 200 -9.84 8.93 -3.62
N GLU A 201 -10.89 9.66 -3.27
CA GLU A 201 -11.78 9.27 -2.18
C GLU A 201 -12.52 7.99 -2.60
N ALA A 202 -12.29 6.89 -1.87
CA ALA A 202 -12.89 5.60 -2.17
C ALA A 202 -14.17 5.34 -1.36
N GLY A 203 -14.35 6.05 -0.26
CA GLY A 203 -15.53 5.96 0.58
C GLY A 203 -15.25 6.37 2.02
N GLU A 204 -16.31 6.68 2.75
CA GLU A 204 -16.22 7.00 4.17
C GLU A 204 -15.92 5.74 4.98
N MET A 205 -16.54 4.61 4.59
CA MET A 205 -16.31 3.28 5.19
C MET A 205 -16.29 2.18 4.13
N VAL A 206 -15.38 1.24 4.28
CA VAL A 206 -15.24 0.07 3.41
C VAL A 206 -14.99 -1.18 4.25
N ASP A 207 -15.78 -2.21 4.02
CA ASP A 207 -15.58 -3.54 4.60
C ASP A 207 -14.70 -4.41 3.71
N MET A 208 -13.74 -5.10 4.32
CA MET A 208 -12.81 -5.98 3.60
C MET A 208 -12.67 -7.32 4.32
N ASN A 209 -12.74 -8.40 3.55
CA ASN A 209 -12.38 -9.73 4.03
C ASN A 209 -10.86 -9.86 4.09
N ILE A 210 -10.36 -10.35 5.23
CA ILE A 210 -8.92 -10.53 5.49
C ILE A 210 -8.54 -11.97 5.85
N ASP A 211 -9.40 -12.95 5.59
CA ASP A 211 -9.15 -14.35 5.97
C ASP A 211 -7.84 -14.93 5.42
N GLN A 212 -7.39 -14.42 4.29
CA GLN A 212 -6.22 -14.93 3.57
C GLN A 212 -5.21 -13.81 3.32
N THR A 213 -5.17 -12.85 4.23
CA THR A 213 -4.36 -11.63 4.07
C THR A 213 -3.10 -11.74 4.91
N THR A 214 -1.96 -11.39 4.33
CA THR A 214 -0.72 -11.19 5.09
C THR A 214 -0.76 -9.81 5.76
N LEU A 215 -0.65 -9.79 7.08
CA LEU A 215 -0.67 -8.58 7.90
C LEU A 215 0.72 -8.32 8.46
N ILE A 216 1.23 -7.11 8.25
CA ILE A 216 2.54 -6.70 8.78
C ILE A 216 2.35 -5.47 9.69
N LYS A 217 2.84 -5.56 10.91
CA LYS A 217 2.90 -4.46 11.89
C LYS A 217 4.28 -4.38 12.52
N ALA A 218 4.87 -3.19 12.53
CA ALA A 218 6.22 -2.96 13.07
C ALA A 218 7.26 -3.97 12.54
N GLY A 219 7.19 -4.33 11.25
CA GLY A 219 8.11 -5.27 10.61
C GLY A 219 7.90 -6.74 10.95
N LYS A 220 6.78 -7.11 11.54
CA LYS A 220 6.46 -8.50 11.90
C LYS A 220 5.14 -8.94 11.28
N VAL A 221 5.06 -10.19 10.88
CA VAL A 221 3.79 -10.82 10.49
C VAL A 221 2.94 -10.96 11.74
N ILE A 222 1.70 -10.47 11.68
CA ILE A 222 0.73 -10.50 12.77
C ILE A 222 -0.53 -11.28 12.37
N GLN A 223 -1.38 -11.56 13.34
CA GLN A 223 -2.69 -12.17 13.14
C GLN A 223 -3.81 -11.11 13.18
N PRO A 224 -5.00 -11.39 12.60
CA PRO A 224 -6.13 -10.45 12.67
C PRO A 224 -6.50 -9.99 14.09
N VAL A 225 -6.27 -10.83 15.11
CA VAL A 225 -6.52 -10.50 16.53
C VAL A 225 -5.61 -9.40 17.07
N ASP A 226 -4.46 -9.18 16.45
CA ASP A 226 -3.48 -8.16 16.87
C ASP A 226 -3.83 -6.76 16.34
N LEU A 227 -4.79 -6.66 15.43
CA LEU A 227 -5.29 -5.40 14.90
C LEU A 227 -6.09 -4.65 15.96
N LYS A 228 -5.89 -3.34 16.04
CA LYS A 228 -6.58 -2.47 17.00
C LYS A 228 -7.33 -1.36 16.29
N PRO A 229 -8.53 -0.97 16.79
CA PRO A 229 -9.19 0.23 16.32
C PRO A 229 -8.23 1.42 16.35
N SER A 230 -8.29 2.25 15.33
CA SER A 230 -7.40 3.38 15.06
C SER A 230 -6.04 3.04 14.44
N ASP A 231 -5.67 1.77 14.27
CA ASP A 231 -4.53 1.41 13.42
C ASP A 231 -4.72 2.03 12.03
N ARG A 232 -3.63 2.51 11.46
CA ARG A 232 -3.62 3.04 10.11
C ARG A 232 -3.15 1.95 9.16
N LEU A 233 -3.85 1.83 8.03
CA LEU A 233 -3.67 0.72 7.12
C LEU A 233 -3.30 1.19 5.72
N VAL A 234 -2.34 0.50 5.11
CA VAL A 234 -2.20 0.44 3.66
C VAL A 234 -2.57 -0.97 3.23
N VAL A 235 -3.61 -1.07 2.42
CA VAL A 235 -4.16 -2.34 1.96
C VAL A 235 -3.87 -2.51 0.48
N LEU A 236 -3.28 -3.64 0.13
CA LEU A 236 -3.10 -4.08 -1.24
C LEU A 236 -4.16 -5.11 -1.56
N SER A 237 -5.00 -4.80 -2.53
CA SER A 237 -6.16 -5.62 -2.89
C SER A 237 -6.23 -5.90 -4.38
N ASP A 238 -7.01 -6.91 -4.73
CA ASP A 238 -7.42 -7.12 -6.11
C ASP A 238 -8.55 -6.15 -6.51
N ARG A 239 -8.99 -6.27 -7.76
CA ARG A 239 -10.09 -5.47 -8.31
C ARG A 239 -11.45 -5.78 -7.70
N PHE A 240 -11.56 -6.88 -6.96
CA PHE A 240 -12.79 -7.35 -6.33
C PHE A 240 -12.89 -6.97 -4.85
N GLY A 241 -11.92 -6.19 -4.34
CA GLY A 241 -11.89 -5.72 -2.95
C GLY A 241 -11.37 -6.75 -1.95
N LYS A 242 -10.81 -7.88 -2.41
CA LYS A 242 -10.14 -8.83 -1.52
C LYS A 242 -8.76 -8.30 -1.15
N ALA A 243 -8.52 -8.13 0.14
CA ALA A 243 -7.20 -7.76 0.63
C ALA A 243 -6.24 -8.96 0.54
N HIS A 244 -5.06 -8.73 0.02
CA HIS A 244 -3.98 -9.73 -0.04
C HIS A 244 -2.86 -9.42 0.93
N PHE A 245 -2.53 -8.14 1.07
CA PHE A 245 -1.44 -7.68 1.92
C PHE A 245 -1.83 -6.39 2.63
N ILE A 246 -1.56 -6.28 3.92
CA ILE A 246 -1.84 -5.08 4.71
C ILE A 246 -0.61 -4.70 5.52
N LEU A 247 -0.18 -3.46 5.35
CA LEU A 247 0.78 -2.81 6.24
C LEU A 247 0.02 -2.01 7.28
N VAL A 248 0.40 -2.18 8.54
CA VAL A 248 -0.22 -1.56 9.72
C VAL A 248 0.80 -0.67 10.42
N ASP A 249 0.38 0.56 10.72
CA ASP A 249 1.13 1.56 11.49
C ASP A 249 0.48 1.83 12.84
#